data_b7e44d2920f32b73eaa0eba887904784
#
_entry.id   b7e44d2920f32b73eaa0eba887904784
#
_cell.length_a   1.000
_cell.length_b   1.000
_cell.length_c   1.000
_cell.angle_alpha   90.00
_cell.angle_beta   90.00
_cell.angle_gamma   90.00
#
_symmetry.space_group_name_H-M   'P 1'
#
loop_
_entity.id
_entity.type
_entity.pdbx_description
1 polymer ?
#
loop_
_entity_poly.entity_id
_entity_poly.type
_entity_poly.pdbx_seq_one_letter_code
_entity_poly.pdbx_strand_id
1 'polypeptide(L)'
;MTMTTSAAPIRLGIVSFAHSHNYGFSAGALTLPGVSISAVWDDDAERGKAAAEQFGTDFEADLDALLARDDIDAAIVGSENVNHAKHTIAAANAGKHVLCEKPLATTVADAQAMVEACERNGVKLQTAFPVRFIPATIALRDAVRNGAVGKPLIVTARNPGTCPHRWFVDPALSGGGAVMDHTVHVVDVLRWMFDAEVTEVYAEMDTRLYDIPVDDTGLLMMKMSNGLAVSLDTSWSRPDSWPTWGGVEIEVIGEEGVLSLDAFADVLEVAETRNGTYTWRPVEGMGDSEMVRGFVEAIRNDTPTAPSGVDGLRAVEVTLAAYASARAGKPVPVSA
;
A
#
# COMPACT_ATOMS: atom_id res chain seq x y z
N MET A 1 -14.95 -36.45 13.15
CA MET A 1 -15.83 -35.29 12.89
C MET A 1 -15.16 -34.10 13.53
N THR A 2 -14.33 -33.41 12.81
CA THR A 2 -13.77 -32.12 13.22
C THR A 2 -14.88 -31.08 13.02
N MET A 3 -15.41 -30.54 14.12
CA MET A 3 -16.28 -29.37 14.07
C MET A 3 -15.44 -28.23 13.47
N THR A 4 -15.72 -27.87 12.24
CA THR A 4 -15.29 -26.59 11.69
C THR A 4 -16.04 -25.53 12.49
N THR A 5 -15.38 -24.89 13.45
CA THR A 5 -15.90 -23.67 14.06
C THR A 5 -16.12 -22.68 12.91
N SER A 6 -17.36 -22.32 12.65
CA SER A 6 -17.71 -21.26 11.69
C SER A 6 -16.94 -20.00 12.12
N ALA A 7 -16.12 -19.49 11.22
CA ALA A 7 -15.40 -18.22 11.50
C ALA A 7 -16.45 -17.12 11.79
N ALA A 8 -16.17 -16.26 12.75
CA ALA A 8 -17.05 -15.13 13.06
C ALA A 8 -17.31 -14.32 11.77
N PRO A 9 -18.58 -14.00 11.46
CA PRO A 9 -18.90 -13.23 10.26
C PRO A 9 -18.28 -11.83 10.35
N ILE A 10 -17.77 -11.32 9.23
CA ILE A 10 -17.30 -9.94 9.06
C ILE A 10 -18.06 -9.34 7.89
N ARG A 11 -18.72 -8.23 8.13
CA ARG A 11 -19.58 -7.52 7.19
C ARG A 11 -18.94 -6.20 6.82
N LEU A 12 -18.72 -6.00 5.53
CA LEU A 12 -17.97 -4.86 5.00
C LEU A 12 -18.92 -3.82 4.39
N GLY A 13 -18.62 -2.56 4.65
CA GLY A 13 -19.09 -1.42 3.88
C GLY A 13 -17.97 -0.95 2.95
N ILE A 14 -18.28 -0.68 1.68
CA ILE A 14 -17.29 -0.17 0.74
C ILE A 14 -17.52 1.33 0.56
N VAL A 15 -16.45 2.10 0.79
CA VAL A 15 -16.44 3.57 0.70
C VAL A 15 -15.67 3.97 -0.55
N SER A 16 -16.39 4.18 -1.63
CA SER A 16 -15.96 4.59 -2.96
C SER A 16 -15.16 3.54 -3.76
N PHE A 17 -15.35 3.60 -5.06
CA PHE A 17 -14.62 2.85 -6.09
C PHE A 17 -13.84 3.79 -7.02
N ALA A 18 -13.53 5.00 -6.56
CA ALA A 18 -12.68 5.94 -7.31
C ALA A 18 -11.32 5.31 -7.61
N HIS A 19 -10.75 4.59 -6.63
CA HIS A 19 -9.58 3.75 -6.84
C HIS A 19 -9.99 2.35 -7.28
N SER A 20 -9.47 1.93 -8.45
CA SER A 20 -9.84 0.63 -9.06
C SER A 20 -9.46 -0.60 -8.23
N HIS A 21 -8.49 -0.48 -7.31
CA HIS A 21 -8.11 -1.59 -6.42
C HIS A 21 -9.27 -2.06 -5.54
N ASN A 22 -10.22 -1.18 -5.19
CA ASN A 22 -11.39 -1.59 -4.40
C ASN A 22 -12.24 -2.68 -5.05
N TYR A 23 -12.22 -2.79 -6.39
CA TYR A 23 -12.83 -3.93 -7.07
C TYR A 23 -12.10 -5.24 -6.74
N GLY A 24 -10.76 -5.23 -6.76
CA GLY A 24 -9.92 -6.37 -6.38
C GLY A 24 -10.06 -6.73 -4.90
N PHE A 25 -10.03 -5.75 -4.01
CA PHE A 25 -10.19 -5.95 -2.56
C PHE A 25 -11.57 -6.52 -2.23
N SER A 26 -12.63 -5.98 -2.83
CA SER A 26 -14.00 -6.46 -2.65
C SER A 26 -14.17 -7.91 -3.16
N ALA A 27 -13.64 -8.20 -4.35
CA ALA A 27 -13.66 -9.55 -4.90
C ALA A 27 -12.85 -10.53 -4.02
N GLY A 28 -11.66 -10.14 -3.57
CA GLY A 28 -10.83 -10.91 -2.65
C GLY A 28 -11.53 -11.18 -1.31
N ALA A 29 -12.19 -10.17 -0.74
CA ALA A 29 -12.96 -10.31 0.50
C ALA A 29 -14.05 -11.37 0.40
N LEU A 30 -14.79 -11.39 -0.70
CA LEU A 30 -15.88 -12.37 -0.93
C LEU A 30 -15.40 -13.82 -1.10
N THR A 31 -14.10 -14.05 -1.32
CA THR A 31 -13.54 -15.41 -1.30
C THR A 31 -13.33 -15.96 0.11
N LEU A 32 -13.39 -15.09 1.13
CA LEU A 32 -13.10 -15.45 2.51
C LEU A 32 -14.33 -16.04 3.21
N PRO A 33 -14.22 -17.15 3.93
CA PRO A 33 -15.35 -17.73 4.64
C PRO A 33 -15.98 -16.77 5.65
N GLY A 34 -17.29 -16.56 5.55
CA GLY A 34 -18.07 -15.71 6.48
C GLY A 34 -17.80 -14.21 6.31
N VAL A 35 -17.25 -13.77 5.18
CA VAL A 35 -17.16 -12.35 4.81
C VAL A 35 -18.25 -12.00 3.80
N SER A 36 -18.88 -10.86 3.98
CA SER A 36 -19.89 -10.30 3.07
C SER A 36 -19.72 -8.80 2.91
N ILE A 37 -20.22 -8.26 1.81
CA ILE A 37 -20.35 -6.82 1.59
C ILE A 37 -21.82 -6.47 1.82
N SER A 38 -22.10 -5.63 2.82
CA SER A 38 -23.45 -5.23 3.19
C SER A 38 -23.97 -4.07 2.34
N ALA A 39 -23.11 -3.10 2.05
CA ALA A 39 -23.48 -1.95 1.24
C ALA A 39 -22.26 -1.25 0.64
N VAL A 40 -22.51 -0.43 -0.39
CA VAL A 40 -21.57 0.45 -1.07
C VAL A 40 -22.05 1.88 -0.94
N TRP A 41 -21.15 2.79 -0.65
CA TRP A 41 -21.31 4.22 -0.85
C TRP A 41 -20.25 4.72 -1.83
N ASP A 42 -20.63 5.71 -2.64
CA ASP A 42 -19.71 6.38 -3.55
C ASP A 42 -20.19 7.84 -3.75
N ASP A 43 -19.27 8.79 -3.84
CA ASP A 43 -19.58 10.18 -4.15
C ASP A 43 -20.04 10.36 -5.61
N ASP A 44 -19.66 9.45 -6.51
CA ASP A 44 -20.26 9.26 -7.84
C ASP A 44 -21.35 8.17 -7.74
N ALA A 45 -22.59 8.60 -7.69
CA ALA A 45 -23.74 7.70 -7.51
C ALA A 45 -23.87 6.65 -8.63
N GLU A 46 -23.46 6.96 -9.86
CA GLU A 46 -23.53 5.99 -10.97
C GLU A 46 -22.44 4.92 -10.82
N ARG A 47 -21.22 5.30 -10.43
CA ARG A 47 -20.14 4.37 -10.09
C ARG A 47 -20.52 3.49 -8.91
N GLY A 48 -21.08 4.07 -7.85
CA GLY A 48 -21.50 3.35 -6.66
C GLY A 48 -22.62 2.34 -6.93
N LYS A 49 -23.65 2.72 -7.69
CA LYS A 49 -24.74 1.80 -8.08
C LYS A 49 -24.24 0.66 -8.95
N ALA A 50 -23.37 0.95 -9.94
CA ALA A 50 -22.79 -0.09 -10.78
C ALA A 50 -21.95 -1.09 -9.98
N ALA A 51 -21.19 -0.61 -8.99
CA ALA A 51 -20.43 -1.47 -8.09
C ALA A 51 -21.35 -2.30 -7.18
N ALA A 52 -22.40 -1.70 -6.61
CA ALA A 52 -23.37 -2.41 -5.79
C ALA A 52 -24.08 -3.52 -6.59
N GLU A 53 -24.46 -3.26 -7.84
CA GLU A 53 -25.00 -4.28 -8.75
C GLU A 53 -23.99 -5.40 -9.02
N GLN A 54 -22.73 -5.06 -9.31
CA GLN A 54 -21.66 -6.03 -9.58
C GLN A 54 -21.43 -6.97 -8.40
N PHE A 55 -21.48 -6.47 -7.16
CA PHE A 55 -21.25 -7.26 -5.95
C PHE A 55 -22.54 -7.81 -5.32
N GLY A 56 -23.70 -7.53 -5.89
CA GLY A 56 -24.99 -8.02 -5.43
C GLY A 56 -25.37 -7.49 -4.03
N THR A 57 -25.11 -6.21 -3.77
CA THR A 57 -25.31 -5.56 -2.47
C THR A 57 -26.09 -4.25 -2.59
N ASP A 58 -26.38 -3.61 -1.46
CA ASP A 58 -27.11 -2.34 -1.41
C ASP A 58 -26.20 -1.16 -1.82
N PHE A 59 -26.82 -0.14 -2.44
CA PHE A 59 -26.19 1.17 -2.61
C PHE A 59 -26.80 2.16 -1.61
N GLU A 60 -25.95 2.78 -0.78
CA GLU A 60 -26.32 3.87 0.11
C GLU A 60 -25.93 5.21 -0.51
N ALA A 61 -26.85 6.16 -0.58
CA ALA A 61 -26.60 7.48 -1.15
C ALA A 61 -25.89 8.43 -0.16
N ASP A 62 -25.94 8.13 1.11
CA ASP A 62 -25.36 8.93 2.19
C ASP A 62 -24.30 8.14 2.95
N LEU A 63 -23.10 8.72 3.11
CA LEU A 63 -22.00 8.08 3.80
C LEU A 63 -22.29 7.83 5.28
N ASP A 64 -22.92 8.80 5.95
CA ASP A 64 -23.23 8.68 7.37
C ASP A 64 -24.28 7.60 7.59
N ALA A 65 -25.25 7.45 6.67
CA ALA A 65 -26.20 6.34 6.69
C ALA A 65 -25.52 4.99 6.50
N LEU A 66 -24.57 4.86 5.56
CA LEU A 66 -23.76 3.64 5.41
C LEU A 66 -23.04 3.30 6.71
N LEU A 67 -22.32 4.27 7.29
CA LEU A 67 -21.51 4.05 8.48
C LEU A 67 -22.33 3.81 9.74
N ALA A 68 -23.58 4.28 9.80
CA ALA A 68 -24.49 4.03 10.90
C ALA A 68 -25.14 2.63 10.90
N ARG A 69 -24.97 1.84 9.84
CA ARG A 69 -25.56 0.49 9.74
C ARG A 69 -24.96 -0.45 10.79
N ASP A 70 -25.84 -1.17 11.48
CA ASP A 70 -25.45 -2.19 12.49
C ASP A 70 -24.95 -3.50 11.83
N ASP A 71 -25.19 -3.67 10.53
CA ASP A 71 -24.73 -4.81 9.73
C ASP A 71 -23.44 -4.52 8.96
N ILE A 72 -22.64 -3.56 9.42
CA ILE A 72 -21.28 -3.28 8.94
C ILE A 72 -20.32 -3.29 10.15
N ASP A 73 -19.28 -4.10 10.05
CA ASP A 73 -18.24 -4.25 11.07
C ASP A 73 -16.97 -3.46 10.70
N ALA A 74 -16.70 -3.35 9.40
CA ALA A 74 -15.51 -2.66 8.88
C ALA A 74 -15.79 -1.98 7.54
N ALA A 75 -15.01 -0.93 7.24
CA ALA A 75 -15.04 -0.21 5.98
C ALA A 75 -13.76 -0.44 5.16
N ILE A 76 -13.90 -0.60 3.84
CA ILE A 76 -12.79 -0.49 2.89
C ILE A 76 -12.90 0.86 2.21
N VAL A 77 -11.88 1.71 2.37
CA VAL A 77 -11.86 3.07 1.83
C VAL A 77 -10.98 3.11 0.58
N GLY A 78 -11.55 3.43 -0.57
CA GLY A 78 -10.87 3.54 -1.86
C GLY A 78 -11.34 4.74 -2.69
N SER A 79 -11.52 5.86 -2.01
CA SER A 79 -11.76 7.17 -2.61
C SER A 79 -10.48 7.75 -3.23
N GLU A 80 -10.54 8.97 -3.76
CA GLU A 80 -9.36 9.73 -4.13
C GLU A 80 -8.51 10.02 -2.88
N ASN A 81 -7.19 10.13 -3.06
CA ASN A 81 -6.22 10.23 -1.96
C ASN A 81 -6.56 11.33 -0.93
N VAL A 82 -7.01 12.50 -1.39
CA VAL A 82 -7.35 13.64 -0.53
C VAL A 82 -8.54 13.34 0.39
N ASN A 83 -9.39 12.40 0.01
CA ASN A 83 -10.60 12.04 0.74
C ASN A 83 -10.38 10.91 1.78
N HIS A 84 -9.23 10.22 1.77
CA HIS A 84 -8.94 9.11 2.66
C HIS A 84 -9.10 9.48 4.14
N ALA A 85 -8.55 10.63 4.55
CA ALA A 85 -8.62 11.07 5.95
C ALA A 85 -10.06 11.32 6.40
N LYS A 86 -10.84 12.06 5.60
CA LYS A 86 -12.24 12.34 5.89
C LYS A 86 -13.04 11.03 6.08
N HIS A 87 -12.90 10.10 5.17
CA HIS A 87 -13.68 8.86 5.15
C HIS A 87 -13.23 7.90 6.24
N THR A 88 -11.92 7.75 6.46
CA THR A 88 -11.37 6.91 7.54
C THR A 88 -11.77 7.43 8.92
N ILE A 89 -11.67 8.74 9.16
CA ILE A 89 -12.05 9.34 10.45
C ILE A 89 -13.56 9.19 10.70
N ALA A 90 -14.39 9.37 9.66
CA ALA A 90 -15.83 9.13 9.77
C ALA A 90 -16.14 7.68 10.13
N ALA A 91 -15.52 6.71 9.45
CA ALA A 91 -15.68 5.29 9.74
C ALA A 91 -15.21 4.94 11.17
N ALA A 92 -14.05 5.45 11.59
CA ALA A 92 -13.53 5.24 12.94
C ALA A 92 -14.47 5.81 14.01
N ASN A 93 -15.01 7.01 13.81
CA ASN A 93 -15.97 7.64 14.73
C ASN A 93 -17.31 6.88 14.82
N ALA A 94 -17.67 6.14 13.74
CA ALA A 94 -18.82 5.24 13.74
C ALA A 94 -18.49 3.84 14.30
N GLY A 95 -17.28 3.64 14.86
CA GLY A 95 -16.86 2.38 15.47
C GLY A 95 -16.52 1.28 14.45
N LYS A 96 -16.25 1.62 13.19
CA LYS A 96 -15.90 0.65 12.14
C LYS A 96 -14.38 0.49 12.03
N HIS A 97 -13.90 -0.75 11.92
CA HIS A 97 -12.51 -1.02 11.54
C HIS A 97 -12.27 -0.55 10.09
N VAL A 98 -11.05 -0.16 9.74
CA VAL A 98 -10.77 0.44 8.43
C VAL A 98 -9.59 -0.23 7.73
N LEU A 99 -9.81 -0.63 6.47
CA LEU A 99 -8.76 -0.87 5.48
C LEU A 99 -8.78 0.34 4.52
N CYS A 100 -7.72 1.15 4.55
CA CYS A 100 -7.62 2.35 3.71
C CYS A 100 -6.61 2.16 2.59
N GLU A 101 -6.99 2.55 1.37
CA GLU A 101 -6.08 2.62 0.23
C GLU A 101 -4.86 3.50 0.50
N LYS A 102 -3.79 3.20 -0.23
CA LYS A 102 -2.54 3.98 -0.23
C LYS A 102 -2.60 5.13 -1.27
N PRO A 103 -1.85 6.19 -1.08
CA PRO A 103 -1.17 6.59 0.14
C PRO A 103 -2.19 6.83 1.26
N LEU A 104 -1.80 6.57 2.51
CA LEU A 104 -2.75 6.71 3.63
C LEU A 104 -3.44 8.09 3.64
N ALA A 105 -2.68 9.15 3.38
CA ALA A 105 -3.18 10.50 3.19
C ALA A 105 -2.24 11.32 2.29
N THR A 106 -2.65 12.53 1.92
CA THR A 106 -1.84 13.48 1.15
C THR A 106 -1.05 14.45 2.02
N THR A 107 -1.27 14.46 3.34
CA THR A 107 -0.50 15.23 4.33
C THR A 107 -0.17 14.39 5.56
N VAL A 108 0.92 14.74 6.25
CA VAL A 108 1.30 14.10 7.52
C VAL A 108 0.23 14.32 8.59
N ALA A 109 -0.33 15.52 8.65
CA ALA A 109 -1.35 15.88 9.63
C ALA A 109 -2.62 15.02 9.47
N ASP A 110 -3.06 14.79 8.24
CA ASP A 110 -4.21 13.93 7.96
C ASP A 110 -3.92 12.47 8.30
N ALA A 111 -2.75 11.94 7.91
CA ALA A 111 -2.35 10.57 8.26
C ALA A 111 -2.29 10.37 9.77
N GLN A 112 -1.73 11.34 10.51
CA GLN A 112 -1.70 11.33 11.97
C GLN A 112 -3.11 11.34 12.56
N ALA A 113 -3.99 12.22 12.06
CA ALA A 113 -5.38 12.31 12.53
C ALA A 113 -6.17 11.01 12.29
N MET A 114 -5.90 10.29 11.19
CA MET A 114 -6.50 8.97 10.92
C MET A 114 -6.07 7.93 11.95
N VAL A 115 -4.76 7.84 12.24
CA VAL A 115 -4.22 6.93 13.25
C VAL A 115 -4.85 7.24 14.62
N GLU A 116 -4.80 8.49 15.04
CA GLU A 116 -5.38 8.92 16.33
C GLU A 116 -6.88 8.69 16.42
N ALA A 117 -7.64 8.88 15.34
CA ALA A 117 -9.09 8.63 15.35
C ALA A 117 -9.39 7.13 15.57
N CYS A 118 -8.65 6.25 14.90
CA CYS A 118 -8.80 4.81 15.06
C CYS A 118 -8.41 4.35 16.47
N GLU A 119 -7.30 4.87 17.02
CA GLU A 119 -6.86 4.57 18.37
C GLU A 119 -7.88 5.03 19.43
N ARG A 120 -8.37 6.26 19.32
CA ARG A 120 -9.40 6.81 20.27
C ARG A 120 -10.69 6.01 20.30
N ASN A 121 -11.07 5.45 19.15
CA ASN A 121 -12.31 4.67 19.01
C ASN A 121 -12.09 3.16 19.20
N GLY A 122 -10.85 2.71 19.47
CA GLY A 122 -10.53 1.29 19.66
C GLY A 122 -10.75 0.44 18.41
N VAL A 123 -10.68 1.04 17.21
CA VAL A 123 -10.84 0.35 15.94
C VAL A 123 -9.49 0.17 15.23
N LYS A 124 -9.39 -0.84 14.41
CA LYS A 124 -8.18 -1.17 13.66
C LYS A 124 -8.09 -0.32 12.39
N LEU A 125 -6.87 0.15 12.08
CA LEU A 125 -6.53 0.78 10.81
C LEU A 125 -5.45 -0.03 10.13
N GLN A 126 -5.73 -0.49 8.92
CA GLN A 126 -4.74 -1.10 8.02
C GLN A 126 -4.58 -0.23 6.78
N THR A 127 -3.33 0.02 6.39
CA THR A 127 -3.03 0.64 5.09
C THR A 127 -2.92 -0.44 4.02
N ALA A 128 -3.47 -0.18 2.83
CA ALA A 128 -3.48 -1.16 1.75
C ALA A 128 -2.12 -1.21 1.03
N PHE A 129 -1.19 -1.98 1.58
CA PHE A 129 0.12 -2.27 0.99
C PHE A 129 0.21 -3.73 0.54
N PRO A 130 -0.36 -4.10 -0.61
CA PRO A 130 -0.43 -5.49 -1.07
C PRO A 130 0.96 -6.11 -1.34
N VAL A 131 1.98 -5.29 -1.65
CA VAL A 131 3.32 -5.79 -1.98
C VAL A 131 3.95 -6.60 -0.84
N ARG A 132 3.64 -6.31 0.43
CA ARG A 132 4.08 -7.14 1.57
C ARG A 132 3.55 -8.58 1.52
N PHE A 133 2.42 -8.80 0.84
CA PHE A 133 1.72 -10.09 0.81
C PHE A 133 2.06 -10.91 -0.44
N ILE A 134 2.85 -10.37 -1.36
CA ILE A 134 3.34 -11.11 -2.51
C ILE A 134 4.35 -12.15 -2.01
N PRO A 135 4.17 -13.45 -2.31
CA PRO A 135 5.02 -14.52 -1.78
C PRO A 135 6.52 -14.31 -2.05
N ALA A 136 6.87 -13.76 -3.23
CA ALA A 136 8.25 -13.42 -3.57
C ALA A 136 8.85 -12.34 -2.66
N THR A 137 8.05 -11.32 -2.28
CA THR A 137 8.47 -10.28 -1.33
C THR A 137 8.67 -10.85 0.08
N ILE A 138 7.80 -11.77 0.50
CA ILE A 138 7.95 -12.49 1.78
C ILE A 138 9.23 -13.31 1.76
N ALA A 139 9.48 -14.05 0.67
CA ALA A 139 10.68 -14.85 0.52
C ALA A 139 11.96 -13.99 0.53
N LEU A 140 11.95 -12.82 -0.11
CA LEU A 140 13.07 -11.88 -0.07
C LEU A 140 13.33 -11.40 1.36
N ARG A 141 12.30 -10.93 2.07
CA ARG A 141 12.42 -10.52 3.48
C ARG A 141 13.02 -11.62 4.34
N ASP A 142 12.50 -12.83 4.22
CA ASP A 142 12.93 -13.96 5.03
C ASP A 142 14.39 -14.35 4.71
N ALA A 143 14.79 -14.31 3.44
CA ALA A 143 16.16 -14.53 3.03
C ALA A 143 17.12 -13.47 3.64
N VAL A 144 16.75 -12.19 3.59
CA VAL A 144 17.51 -11.09 4.20
C VAL A 144 17.63 -11.30 5.71
N ARG A 145 16.51 -11.55 6.42
CA ARG A 145 16.49 -11.74 7.87
C ARG A 145 17.25 -12.98 8.33
N ASN A 146 17.31 -14.00 7.49
CA ASN A 146 18.08 -15.23 7.74
C ASN A 146 19.57 -15.08 7.36
N GLY A 147 20.02 -13.89 6.95
CA GLY A 147 21.42 -13.60 6.69
C GLY A 147 21.96 -14.12 5.36
N ALA A 148 21.10 -14.38 4.36
CA ALA A 148 21.51 -14.95 3.07
C ALA A 148 22.56 -14.10 2.31
N VAL A 149 22.63 -12.79 2.59
CA VAL A 149 23.61 -11.86 1.99
C VAL A 149 24.61 -11.30 3.01
N GLY A 150 24.64 -11.82 4.23
CA GLY A 150 25.39 -11.22 5.33
C GLY A 150 24.76 -9.88 5.74
N LYS A 151 25.58 -8.90 6.09
CA LYS A 151 25.10 -7.54 6.40
C LYS A 151 24.67 -6.82 5.12
N PRO A 152 23.40 -6.39 4.98
CA PRO A 152 22.98 -5.56 3.86
C PRO A 152 23.71 -4.21 3.84
N LEU A 153 24.14 -3.77 2.66
CA LEU A 153 24.92 -2.56 2.44
C LEU A 153 24.19 -1.54 1.59
N ILE A 154 23.59 -1.99 0.49
CA ILE A 154 22.91 -1.14 -0.50
C ILE A 154 21.65 -1.84 -0.96
N VAL A 155 20.60 -1.05 -1.23
CA VAL A 155 19.41 -1.49 -1.94
C VAL A 155 19.21 -0.63 -3.18
N THR A 156 18.97 -1.27 -4.32
CA THR A 156 18.39 -0.63 -5.50
C THR A 156 16.97 -1.11 -5.68
N ALA A 157 16.05 -0.16 -5.82
CA ALA A 157 14.64 -0.46 -5.98
C ALA A 157 14.02 0.31 -7.15
N ARG A 158 13.01 -0.27 -7.74
CA ARG A 158 12.20 0.36 -8.80
C ARG A 158 10.74 0.02 -8.58
N ASN A 159 9.88 1.02 -8.75
CA ASN A 159 8.44 0.82 -8.79
C ASN A 159 7.86 1.58 -10.00
N PRO A 160 8.23 1.19 -11.23
CA PRO A 160 7.68 1.83 -12.43
C PRO A 160 6.24 1.39 -12.67
N GLY A 161 5.45 2.26 -13.30
CA GLY A 161 4.08 1.96 -13.69
C GLY A 161 3.65 2.66 -14.96
N THR A 162 2.44 2.38 -15.43
CA THR A 162 1.74 3.16 -16.44
C THR A 162 1.07 4.37 -15.78
N CYS A 163 0.95 5.50 -16.49
CA CYS A 163 0.21 6.65 -15.98
C CYS A 163 -1.28 6.30 -15.83
N PRO A 164 -1.87 6.37 -14.65
CA PRO A 164 -3.26 5.96 -14.44
C PRO A 164 -4.28 6.99 -14.94
N HIS A 165 -3.83 8.21 -15.30
CA HIS A 165 -4.69 9.31 -15.74
C HIS A 165 -5.83 9.64 -14.76
N ARG A 166 -6.94 10.22 -15.24
CA ARG A 166 -8.13 10.58 -14.46
C ARG A 166 -7.75 11.44 -13.24
N TRP A 167 -8.32 11.18 -12.08
CA TRP A 167 -8.07 11.92 -10.85
C TRP A 167 -6.63 11.80 -10.32
N PHE A 168 -5.88 10.77 -10.71
CA PHE A 168 -4.47 10.61 -10.31
C PHE A 168 -3.56 11.73 -10.81
N VAL A 169 -3.94 12.37 -11.92
CA VAL A 169 -3.18 13.51 -12.49
C VAL A 169 -3.76 14.86 -12.07
N ASP A 170 -4.82 14.88 -11.26
CA ASP A 170 -5.33 16.10 -10.62
C ASP A 170 -4.67 16.30 -9.26
N PRO A 171 -3.75 17.28 -9.09
CA PRO A 171 -3.05 17.49 -7.83
C PRO A 171 -3.97 17.80 -6.63
N ALA A 172 -5.19 18.31 -6.88
CA ALA A 172 -6.17 18.57 -5.83
C ALA A 172 -6.83 17.29 -5.28
N LEU A 173 -6.80 16.19 -6.04
CA LEU A 173 -7.37 14.91 -5.65
C LEU A 173 -6.30 13.88 -5.28
N SER A 174 -5.19 13.87 -6.01
CA SER A 174 -4.10 12.90 -5.82
C SER A 174 -3.07 13.33 -4.76
N GLY A 175 -2.86 14.64 -4.58
CA GLY A 175 -1.82 15.20 -3.72
C GLY A 175 -0.41 15.13 -4.32
N GLY A 176 -0.23 14.54 -5.51
CA GLY A 176 1.03 14.41 -6.23
C GLY A 176 0.90 13.42 -7.39
N GLY A 177 2.01 13.12 -8.04
CA GLY A 177 2.07 12.23 -9.19
C GLY A 177 2.71 10.86 -8.86
N ALA A 178 3.61 10.42 -9.73
CA ALA A 178 4.26 9.12 -9.64
C ALA A 178 5.01 8.92 -8.31
N VAL A 179 5.64 9.95 -7.78
CA VAL A 179 6.35 9.89 -6.49
C VAL A 179 5.36 9.65 -5.34
N MET A 180 4.19 10.30 -5.35
CA MET A 180 3.15 10.09 -4.34
C MET A 180 2.57 8.68 -4.43
N ASP A 181 2.31 8.21 -5.63
CA ASP A 181 1.66 6.93 -5.90
C ASP A 181 2.57 5.72 -5.58
N HIS A 182 3.85 5.78 -5.93
CA HIS A 182 4.72 4.61 -5.95
C HIS A 182 5.73 4.53 -4.80
N THR A 183 6.24 5.66 -4.28
CA THR A 183 7.24 5.66 -3.19
C THR A 183 6.75 4.87 -1.99
N VAL A 184 5.50 5.01 -1.63
CA VAL A 184 4.89 4.44 -0.41
C VAL A 184 4.99 2.92 -0.35
N HIS A 185 4.86 2.22 -1.49
CA HIS A 185 4.95 0.76 -1.56
C HIS A 185 6.33 0.25 -1.19
N VAL A 186 7.37 0.87 -1.77
CA VAL A 186 8.75 0.44 -1.55
C VAL A 186 9.22 0.83 -0.15
N VAL A 187 8.89 2.03 0.31
CA VAL A 187 9.20 2.47 1.69
C VAL A 187 8.60 1.51 2.71
N ASP A 188 7.35 1.13 2.52
CA ASP A 188 6.65 0.16 3.38
C ASP A 188 7.38 -1.19 3.43
N VAL A 189 7.72 -1.76 2.27
CA VAL A 189 8.46 -3.02 2.17
C VAL A 189 9.84 -2.94 2.82
N LEU A 190 10.59 -1.86 2.59
CA LEU A 190 11.93 -1.68 3.17
C LEU A 190 11.88 -1.56 4.70
N ARG A 191 10.94 -0.76 5.23
CA ARG A 191 10.76 -0.65 6.69
C ARG A 191 10.46 -2.01 7.31
N TRP A 192 9.53 -2.75 6.72
CA TRP A 192 9.15 -4.09 7.18
C TRP A 192 10.27 -5.13 7.02
N MET A 193 11.04 -5.08 5.95
CA MET A 193 12.13 -6.02 5.67
C MET A 193 13.30 -5.84 6.62
N PHE A 194 13.73 -4.59 6.84
CA PHE A 194 14.95 -4.26 7.57
C PHE A 194 14.71 -3.83 9.02
N ASP A 195 13.46 -3.72 9.46
CA ASP A 195 13.08 -3.20 10.78
C ASP A 195 13.80 -1.86 11.08
N ALA A 196 13.73 -0.94 10.14
CA ALA A 196 14.46 0.32 10.16
C ALA A 196 13.65 1.44 9.49
N GLU A 197 13.88 2.68 9.94
CA GLU A 197 13.20 3.87 9.41
C GLU A 197 14.07 4.58 8.37
N VAL A 198 13.41 5.24 7.40
CA VAL A 198 14.12 6.20 6.52
C VAL A 198 14.38 7.49 7.32
N THR A 199 15.62 7.93 7.36
CA THR A 199 16.03 9.10 8.15
C THR A 199 16.37 10.33 7.31
N GLU A 200 16.70 10.15 6.03
CA GLU A 200 17.03 11.22 5.09
C GLU A 200 16.64 10.81 3.68
N VAL A 201 16.15 11.75 2.89
CA VAL A 201 15.85 11.55 1.47
C VAL A 201 16.40 12.71 0.63
N TYR A 202 17.02 12.38 -0.51
CA TYR A 202 17.26 13.28 -1.63
C TYR A 202 16.43 12.81 -2.81
N ALA A 203 15.76 13.73 -3.52
CA ALA A 203 14.93 13.39 -4.65
C ALA A 203 15.11 14.36 -5.83
N GLU A 204 15.15 13.79 -7.02
CA GLU A 204 14.94 14.47 -8.29
C GLU A 204 13.60 14.01 -8.86
N MET A 205 12.72 14.94 -9.20
CA MET A 205 11.42 14.63 -9.80
C MET A 205 11.00 15.73 -10.77
N ASP A 206 10.26 15.34 -11.79
CA ASP A 206 9.80 16.28 -12.82
C ASP A 206 8.62 15.66 -13.59
N THR A 207 8.00 16.46 -14.44
CA THR A 207 7.04 16.03 -15.47
C THR A 207 7.77 15.97 -16.81
N ARG A 208 8.08 14.76 -17.29
CA ARG A 208 8.94 14.53 -18.47
C ARG A 208 8.32 13.64 -19.53
N LEU A 209 7.38 12.80 -19.19
CA LEU A 209 6.82 11.76 -20.06
C LEU A 209 5.46 12.17 -20.63
N TYR A 210 4.67 12.91 -19.84
CA TYR A 210 3.29 13.29 -20.18
C TYR A 210 3.10 14.80 -20.03
N ASP A 211 2.07 15.34 -20.69
CA ASP A 211 1.64 16.72 -20.48
C ASP A 211 0.56 16.75 -19.37
N ILE A 212 1.00 16.68 -18.12
CA ILE A 212 0.15 16.60 -16.92
C ILE A 212 0.66 17.56 -15.83
N PRO A 213 -0.18 17.98 -14.87
CA PRO A 213 0.21 18.98 -13.86
C PRO A 213 0.89 18.37 -12.62
N VAL A 214 1.26 17.09 -12.64
CA VAL A 214 1.94 16.38 -11.54
C VAL A 214 3.23 15.74 -12.05
N ASP A 215 4.10 15.31 -11.14
CA ASP A 215 5.31 14.57 -11.47
C ASP A 215 4.97 13.19 -12.08
N ASP A 216 5.67 12.82 -13.13
CA ASP A 216 5.58 11.50 -13.76
C ASP A 216 6.91 10.73 -13.69
N THR A 217 7.97 11.40 -13.26
CA THR A 217 9.29 10.80 -13.02
C THR A 217 9.79 11.17 -11.64
N GLY A 218 10.39 10.20 -10.95
CA GLY A 218 11.01 10.40 -9.65
C GLY A 218 12.16 9.44 -9.40
N LEU A 219 13.30 9.98 -8.98
CA LEU A 219 14.46 9.23 -8.54
C LEU A 219 14.83 9.68 -7.14
N LEU A 220 14.80 8.76 -6.19
CA LEU A 220 15.07 9.02 -4.79
C LEU A 220 16.36 8.31 -4.33
N MET A 221 17.12 8.99 -3.48
CA MET A 221 18.20 8.41 -2.68
C MET A 221 17.83 8.54 -1.21
N MET A 222 17.82 7.45 -0.47
CA MET A 222 17.42 7.43 0.94
C MET A 222 18.49 6.82 1.82
N LYS A 223 18.56 7.28 3.08
CA LYS A 223 19.31 6.63 4.15
C LYS A 223 18.35 6.04 5.16
N MET A 224 18.62 4.83 5.60
CA MET A 224 17.87 4.20 6.69
C MET A 224 18.63 4.30 8.03
N SER A 225 17.90 4.18 9.13
CA SER A 225 18.44 4.29 10.50
C SER A 225 19.51 3.26 10.84
N ASN A 226 19.51 2.11 10.15
CA ASN A 226 20.54 1.07 10.26
C ASN A 226 21.79 1.31 9.38
N GLY A 227 21.85 2.46 8.70
CA GLY A 227 22.96 2.86 7.83
C GLY A 227 22.85 2.37 6.37
N LEU A 228 21.76 1.69 6.00
CA LEU A 228 21.52 1.23 4.64
C LEU A 228 21.27 2.40 3.69
N ALA A 229 21.94 2.37 2.52
CA ALA A 229 21.68 3.30 1.43
C ALA A 229 20.71 2.68 0.41
N VAL A 230 19.73 3.46 -0.03
CA VAL A 230 18.68 3.01 -0.96
C VAL A 230 18.57 3.97 -2.13
N SER A 231 18.46 3.45 -3.36
CA SER A 231 17.98 4.19 -4.52
C SER A 231 16.61 3.66 -4.95
N LEU A 232 15.73 4.55 -5.43
CA LEU A 232 14.38 4.20 -5.85
C LEU A 232 13.95 5.02 -7.07
N ASP A 233 13.55 4.32 -8.15
CA ASP A 233 12.84 4.88 -9.30
C ASP A 233 11.34 4.64 -9.13
N THR A 234 10.54 5.72 -9.19
CA THR A 234 9.08 5.71 -8.98
C THR A 234 8.31 6.19 -10.21
N SER A 235 8.92 6.21 -11.38
CA SER A 235 8.35 6.85 -12.58
C SER A 235 7.14 6.10 -13.17
N TRP A 236 6.19 6.85 -13.76
CA TRP A 236 5.16 6.30 -14.66
C TRP A 236 5.73 6.09 -16.07
N SER A 237 6.84 5.35 -16.15
CA SER A 237 7.64 5.17 -17.37
C SER A 237 7.22 3.97 -18.23
N ARG A 238 6.26 3.16 -17.79
CA ARG A 238 5.74 2.05 -18.58
C ARG A 238 4.70 2.54 -19.56
N PRO A 239 4.86 2.23 -20.87
CA PRO A 239 3.83 2.55 -21.87
C PRO A 239 2.59 1.66 -21.67
N ASP A 240 1.43 2.10 -22.18
CA ASP A 240 0.16 1.37 -22.10
C ASP A 240 0.21 -0.05 -22.68
N SER A 241 1.19 -0.31 -23.57
CA SER A 241 1.42 -1.65 -24.13
C SER A 241 2.18 -2.60 -23.20
N TRP A 242 2.63 -2.12 -22.03
CA TRP A 242 3.30 -2.98 -21.05
C TRP A 242 2.33 -4.04 -20.51
N PRO A 243 2.76 -5.31 -20.32
CA PRO A 243 1.83 -6.39 -19.95
C PRO A 243 1.25 -6.25 -18.52
N THR A 244 1.89 -5.48 -17.65
CA THR A 244 1.41 -5.20 -16.29
C THR A 244 1.39 -3.69 -16.04
N TRP A 245 0.38 -3.19 -15.33
CA TRP A 245 0.26 -1.76 -15.04
C TRP A 245 1.38 -1.22 -14.14
N GLY A 246 1.95 -2.05 -13.28
CA GLY A 246 2.99 -1.68 -12.33
C GLY A 246 4.10 -2.73 -12.23
N GLY A 247 5.05 -2.50 -11.34
CA GLY A 247 6.11 -3.43 -11.01
C GLY A 247 6.84 -2.99 -9.75
N VAL A 248 7.35 -3.95 -8.98
CA VAL A 248 8.25 -3.70 -7.84
C VAL A 248 9.45 -4.60 -8.00
N GLU A 249 10.60 -3.98 -8.23
CA GLU A 249 11.89 -4.63 -8.34
C GLU A 249 12.77 -4.19 -7.17
N ILE A 250 13.42 -5.13 -6.50
CA ILE A 250 14.29 -4.83 -5.35
C ILE A 250 15.54 -5.70 -5.44
N GLU A 251 16.70 -5.07 -5.44
CA GLU A 251 17.99 -5.74 -5.31
C GLU A 251 18.63 -5.37 -3.97
N VAL A 252 19.00 -6.35 -3.18
CA VAL A 252 19.68 -6.19 -1.90
C VAL A 252 21.11 -6.70 -2.05
N ILE A 253 22.09 -5.80 -1.93
CA ILE A 253 23.52 -6.11 -1.98
C ILE A 253 24.03 -6.14 -0.55
N GLY A 254 24.65 -7.24 -0.15
CA GLY A 254 25.25 -7.43 1.15
C GLY A 254 26.71 -7.91 1.06
N GLU A 255 27.34 -8.10 2.23
CA GLU A 255 28.75 -8.51 2.32
C GLU A 255 29.00 -9.90 1.74
N GLU A 256 28.01 -10.78 1.71
CA GLU A 256 28.15 -12.19 1.33
C GLU A 256 27.34 -12.60 0.09
N GLY A 257 26.62 -11.65 -0.54
CA GLY A 257 25.83 -11.98 -1.73
C GLY A 257 24.87 -10.89 -2.15
N VAL A 258 24.05 -11.23 -3.15
CA VAL A 258 23.02 -10.36 -3.72
C VAL A 258 21.71 -11.15 -3.80
N LEU A 259 20.60 -10.49 -3.46
CA LEU A 259 19.24 -10.97 -3.68
C LEU A 259 18.56 -10.01 -4.65
N SER A 260 17.89 -10.54 -5.68
CA SER A 260 17.11 -9.76 -6.63
C SER A 260 15.68 -10.28 -6.71
N LEU A 261 14.73 -9.36 -6.66
CA LEU A 261 13.30 -9.60 -6.75
C LEU A 261 12.71 -8.77 -7.88
N ASP A 262 11.93 -9.41 -8.73
CA ASP A 262 10.85 -8.77 -9.47
C ASP A 262 9.53 -9.38 -8.94
N ALA A 263 8.78 -8.58 -8.19
CA ALA A 263 7.57 -9.06 -7.50
C ALA A 263 6.42 -9.41 -8.47
N PHE A 264 6.49 -8.92 -9.73
CA PHE A 264 5.46 -9.15 -10.74
C PHE A 264 5.89 -10.14 -11.83
N ALA A 265 7.15 -10.60 -11.79
CA ALA A 265 7.63 -11.66 -12.69
C ALA A 265 7.48 -13.08 -12.07
N ASP A 266 6.89 -13.19 -10.87
CA ASP A 266 6.69 -14.44 -10.13
C ASP A 266 8.00 -15.23 -9.87
N VAL A 267 9.14 -14.54 -9.77
CA VAL A 267 10.47 -15.13 -9.57
C VAL A 267 11.26 -14.42 -8.49
N LEU A 268 11.86 -15.18 -7.58
CA LEU A 268 12.92 -14.73 -6.69
C LEU A 268 14.27 -15.26 -7.18
N GLU A 269 15.17 -14.34 -7.55
CA GLU A 269 16.56 -14.65 -7.92
C GLU A 269 17.46 -14.54 -6.69
N VAL A 270 18.29 -15.56 -6.45
CA VAL A 270 19.20 -15.63 -5.30
C VAL A 270 20.63 -15.89 -5.78
N ALA A 271 21.54 -14.94 -5.56
CA ALA A 271 22.97 -15.10 -5.81
C ALA A 271 23.73 -15.11 -4.46
N GLU A 272 24.33 -16.23 -4.11
CA GLU A 272 25.04 -16.41 -2.84
C GLU A 272 26.55 -16.48 -3.08
N THR A 273 27.31 -15.51 -2.58
CA THR A 273 28.77 -15.50 -2.68
C THR A 273 29.39 -16.63 -1.87
N ARG A 274 28.83 -16.94 -0.70
CA ARG A 274 29.33 -17.98 0.22
C ARG A 274 29.42 -19.36 -0.44
N ASN A 275 28.40 -19.71 -1.24
CA ASN A 275 28.27 -21.03 -1.86
C ASN A 275 28.61 -21.01 -3.36
N GLY A 276 28.82 -19.83 -3.94
CA GLY A 276 28.99 -19.66 -5.38
C GLY A 276 27.76 -20.11 -6.17
N THR A 277 26.56 -20.00 -5.61
CA THR A 277 25.32 -20.49 -6.23
C THR A 277 24.46 -19.34 -6.74
N TYR A 278 23.76 -19.59 -7.83
CA TYR A 278 22.71 -18.74 -8.38
C TYR A 278 21.46 -19.58 -8.59
N THR A 279 20.35 -19.19 -7.98
CA THR A 279 19.11 -19.95 -8.06
C THR A 279 17.92 -19.06 -8.40
N TRP A 280 16.98 -19.61 -9.15
CA TRP A 280 15.67 -19.03 -9.44
C TRP A 280 14.60 -19.80 -8.67
N ARG A 281 13.78 -19.08 -7.91
CA ARG A 281 12.68 -19.67 -7.15
C ARG A 281 11.38 -19.09 -7.66
N PRO A 282 10.55 -19.84 -8.40
CA PRO A 282 9.23 -19.38 -8.81
C PRO A 282 8.34 -19.21 -7.58
N VAL A 283 7.50 -18.19 -7.58
CA VAL A 283 6.57 -17.86 -6.50
C VAL A 283 5.31 -17.27 -7.13
N GLU A 284 4.15 -17.76 -6.76
CA GLU A 284 2.87 -17.34 -7.33
C GLU A 284 2.07 -16.50 -6.31
N GLY A 285 1.26 -15.55 -6.80
CA GLY A 285 0.22 -14.83 -6.06
C GLY A 285 0.31 -13.29 -6.11
N MET A 286 -0.85 -12.68 -6.26
CA MET A 286 -1.04 -11.23 -6.17
C MET A 286 -1.47 -10.88 -4.75
N GLY A 287 -0.80 -10.00 -4.06
CA GLY A 287 -0.95 -9.74 -2.62
C GLY A 287 -2.33 -9.26 -2.10
N ASP A 288 -3.24 -8.82 -2.98
CA ASP A 288 -4.51 -8.17 -2.60
C ASP A 288 -5.41 -9.05 -1.72
N SER A 289 -5.68 -10.27 -2.14
CA SER A 289 -6.56 -11.19 -1.39
C SER A 289 -5.97 -11.57 -0.03
N GLU A 290 -4.65 -11.78 0.03
CA GLU A 290 -3.96 -12.10 1.27
C GLU A 290 -3.89 -10.88 2.21
N MET A 291 -3.76 -9.68 1.67
CA MET A 291 -3.84 -8.44 2.43
C MET A 291 -5.23 -8.27 3.08
N VAL A 292 -6.30 -8.46 2.32
CA VAL A 292 -7.67 -8.40 2.85
C VAL A 292 -7.92 -9.51 3.86
N ARG A 293 -7.40 -10.73 3.62
CA ARG A 293 -7.42 -11.83 4.58
C ARG A 293 -6.75 -11.43 5.90
N GLY A 294 -5.56 -10.84 5.83
CA GLY A 294 -4.84 -10.37 7.02
C GLY A 294 -5.64 -9.35 7.84
N PHE A 295 -6.33 -8.42 7.17
CA PHE A 295 -7.22 -7.46 7.83
C PHE A 295 -8.40 -8.14 8.53
N VAL A 296 -9.10 -9.03 7.83
CA VAL A 296 -10.23 -9.79 8.39
C VAL A 296 -9.81 -10.65 9.58
N GLU A 297 -8.66 -11.32 9.49
CA GLU A 297 -8.13 -12.13 10.58
C GLU A 297 -7.69 -11.28 11.78
N ALA A 298 -7.12 -10.10 11.54
CA ALA A 298 -6.78 -9.16 12.62
C ALA A 298 -8.03 -8.71 13.41
N ILE A 299 -9.16 -8.49 12.71
CA ILE A 299 -10.44 -8.18 13.38
C ILE A 299 -10.94 -9.39 14.17
N ARG A 300 -11.01 -10.58 13.57
CA ARG A 300 -11.52 -11.80 14.19
C ARG A 300 -10.77 -12.22 15.44
N ASN A 301 -9.45 -12.06 15.42
CA ASN A 301 -8.56 -12.53 16.47
C ASN A 301 -8.18 -11.40 17.46
N ASP A 302 -8.69 -10.19 17.24
CA ASP A 302 -8.34 -8.98 17.98
C ASP A 302 -6.82 -8.76 18.07
N THR A 303 -6.11 -8.97 16.96
CA THR A 303 -4.67 -8.73 16.83
C THR A 303 -4.40 -7.41 16.11
N PRO A 304 -3.21 -6.80 16.27
CA PRO A 304 -2.82 -5.65 15.47
C PRO A 304 -2.87 -5.94 13.97
N THR A 305 -3.21 -4.93 13.17
CA THR A 305 -3.10 -4.99 11.71
C THR A 305 -1.64 -4.86 11.25
N ALA A 306 -1.31 -5.51 10.15
CA ALA A 306 -0.03 -5.35 9.48
C ALA A 306 -0.23 -5.44 7.95
N PRO A 307 0.09 -4.39 7.19
CA PRO A 307 0.63 -3.09 7.64
C PRO A 307 -0.41 -2.26 8.43
N SER A 308 0.07 -1.54 9.44
CA SER A 308 -0.78 -0.70 10.28
C SER A 308 -1.01 0.70 9.67
N GLY A 309 -1.87 1.51 10.31
CA GLY A 309 -1.98 2.93 9.99
C GLY A 309 -0.67 3.70 10.21
N VAL A 310 0.14 3.29 11.21
CA VAL A 310 1.46 3.90 11.45
C VAL A 310 2.42 3.59 10.30
N ASP A 311 2.38 2.38 9.71
CA ASP A 311 3.20 2.08 8.52
C ASP A 311 2.83 3.01 7.35
N GLY A 312 1.53 3.27 7.16
CA GLY A 312 1.06 4.24 6.16
C GLY A 312 1.52 5.67 6.43
N LEU A 313 1.44 6.12 7.69
CA LEU A 313 1.93 7.43 8.11
C LEU A 313 3.43 7.59 7.81
N ARG A 314 4.26 6.62 8.19
CA ARG A 314 5.72 6.65 7.92
C ARG A 314 6.03 6.69 6.42
N ALA A 315 5.28 5.99 5.60
CA ALA A 315 5.43 6.04 4.14
C ALA A 315 5.06 7.43 3.57
N VAL A 316 4.01 8.06 4.09
CA VAL A 316 3.61 9.43 3.72
C VAL A 316 4.69 10.45 4.12
N GLU A 317 5.27 10.34 5.31
CA GLU A 317 6.36 11.23 5.77
C GLU A 317 7.56 11.20 4.82
N VAL A 318 8.01 10.01 4.41
CA VAL A 318 9.11 9.85 3.45
C VAL A 318 8.76 10.46 2.10
N THR A 319 7.57 10.19 1.61
CA THR A 319 7.11 10.71 0.32
C THR A 319 7.05 12.24 0.31
N LEU A 320 6.50 12.86 1.34
CA LEU A 320 6.43 14.32 1.43
C LEU A 320 7.80 14.97 1.66
N ALA A 321 8.72 14.28 2.37
CA ALA A 321 10.11 14.70 2.47
C ALA A 321 10.82 14.64 1.11
N ALA A 322 10.49 13.67 0.23
CA ALA A 322 11.00 13.63 -1.14
C ALA A 322 10.55 14.87 -1.96
N TYR A 323 9.28 15.24 -1.87
CA TYR A 323 8.79 16.50 -2.48
C TYR A 323 9.51 17.75 -1.91
N ALA A 324 9.76 17.78 -0.60
CA ALA A 324 10.50 18.88 0.02
C ALA A 324 11.96 18.93 -0.45
N SER A 325 12.59 17.77 -0.60
CA SER A 325 13.96 17.63 -1.10
C SER A 325 14.08 18.14 -2.54
N ALA A 326 13.19 17.71 -3.44
CA ALA A 326 13.20 18.16 -4.83
C ALA A 326 13.03 19.68 -4.95
N ARG A 327 12.11 20.26 -4.17
CA ARG A 327 11.96 21.73 -4.13
C ARG A 327 13.18 22.46 -3.60
N ALA A 328 13.88 21.86 -2.63
CA ALA A 328 15.06 22.47 -1.99
C ALA A 328 16.38 22.19 -2.75
N GLY A 329 16.40 21.23 -3.67
CA GLY A 329 17.60 20.77 -4.39
C GLY A 329 18.69 20.18 -3.45
N LYS A 330 18.28 19.59 -2.32
CA LYS A 330 19.19 19.02 -1.32
C LYS A 330 18.54 17.94 -0.48
N PRO A 331 19.33 17.07 0.18
CA PRO A 331 18.79 16.11 1.14
C PRO A 331 17.97 16.78 2.26
N VAL A 332 16.90 16.12 2.67
CA VAL A 332 15.98 16.55 3.72
C VAL A 332 15.85 15.43 4.75
N PRO A 333 15.92 15.73 6.06
CA PRO A 333 15.64 14.74 7.08
C PRO A 333 14.15 14.34 7.02
N VAL A 334 13.88 13.07 7.28
CA VAL A 334 12.54 12.57 7.54
C VAL A 334 12.30 12.69 9.03
N SER A 335 11.28 13.47 9.42
CA SER A 335 10.88 13.59 10.81
C SER A 335 10.20 12.30 11.25
N ALA A 336 10.68 11.70 12.33
CA ALA A 336 10.05 10.53 12.94
C ALA A 336 8.96 10.94 13.93
#